data_5bf0f2cb7bdb0b46975d5a9dfe7c7cd3
#
_entry.id   5bf0f2cb7bdb0b46975d5a9dfe7c7cd3
#
_cell.length_a   1.000
_cell.length_b   1.000
_cell.length_c   1.000
_cell.angle_alpha   90.00
_cell.angle_beta   90.00
_cell.angle_gamma   90.00
#
_symmetry.space_group_name_H-M   'P 1'
#
loop_
_entity.id
_entity.type
_entity.pdbx_description
1 polymer ?
#
loop_
_entity_poly.entity_id
_entity_poly.type
_entity_poly.pdbx_seq_one_letter_code
_entity_poly.pdbx_strand_id
1 'polypeptide(L)'
;AHPTQTLTDLLTIKRELGRLDNFTIGFCGDLKFGRTVHSLIKALSRYQGVKVILIAPEELQLPAYMKYEVCDRYGVSYREVETMEEVMPELDVLYMTRVQKERFLDESEFERVKDSFVLNADKMKLAKEKMVVLHPLPRVNEILKEVDDDPRAAYFRQVENGKYVRMALILKLLDWAKADPSIKYMVPDDVEVNTHRCSNRKCISNVENVDSLFRKDEEGNCLCVYCESKAV
;
A
#
# COMPACT_ATOMS: atom_id res chain seq x y z
N ALA A 1 5.18 0.52 5.50
CA ALA A 1 3.91 1.23 5.25
C ALA A 1 4.10 2.33 4.21
N HIS A 2 3.00 2.73 3.55
CA HIS A 2 2.99 3.81 2.56
C HIS A 2 1.80 4.75 2.82
N PRO A 3 1.83 5.57 3.88
CA PRO A 3 0.66 6.30 4.37
C PRO A 3 0.08 7.29 3.36
N THR A 4 0.92 8.04 2.66
CA THR A 4 0.45 9.04 1.67
C THR A 4 -0.23 8.39 0.47
N GLN A 5 0.25 7.23 0.00
CA GLN A 5 -0.42 6.49 -1.06
C GLN A 5 -1.75 5.91 -0.57
N THR A 6 -1.79 5.36 0.63
CA THR A 6 -3.04 4.86 1.23
C THR A 6 -4.13 5.93 1.29
N LEU A 7 -3.80 7.14 1.72
CA LEU A 7 -4.75 8.25 1.74
C LEU A 7 -5.20 8.65 0.32
N THR A 8 -4.28 8.59 -0.66
CA THR A 8 -4.58 8.82 -2.07
C THR A 8 -5.58 7.78 -2.59
N ASP A 9 -5.34 6.51 -2.29
CA ASP A 9 -6.18 5.40 -2.72
C ASP A 9 -7.58 5.51 -2.11
N LEU A 10 -7.67 5.77 -0.80
CA LEU A 10 -8.96 5.98 -0.10
C LEU A 10 -9.74 7.16 -0.68
N LEU A 11 -9.07 8.30 -0.94
CA LEU A 11 -9.73 9.45 -1.55
C LEU A 11 -10.24 9.11 -2.95
N THR A 12 -9.46 8.35 -3.73
CA THR A 12 -9.85 7.96 -5.08
C THR A 12 -11.04 7.00 -5.05
N ILE A 13 -10.99 5.96 -4.22
CA ILE A 13 -12.12 5.04 -4.03
C ILE A 13 -13.38 5.83 -3.61
N LYS A 14 -13.26 6.74 -2.66
CA LYS A 14 -14.38 7.57 -2.20
C LYS A 14 -14.97 8.44 -3.31
N ARG A 15 -14.13 9.01 -4.17
CA ARG A 15 -14.57 9.86 -5.30
C ARG A 15 -15.24 9.05 -6.40
N GLU A 16 -14.65 7.89 -6.75
CA GLU A 16 -15.14 7.05 -7.85
C GLU A 16 -16.39 6.23 -7.46
N LEU A 17 -16.41 5.65 -6.25
CA LEU A 17 -17.55 4.83 -5.78
C LEU A 17 -18.57 5.58 -4.93
N GLY A 18 -18.27 6.78 -4.46
CA GLY A 18 -19.10 7.53 -3.51
C GLY A 18 -19.09 6.97 -2.07
N ARG A 19 -18.43 5.86 -1.82
CA ARG A 19 -18.40 5.15 -0.52
C ARG A 19 -17.03 4.54 -0.22
N LEU A 20 -16.81 4.15 1.05
CA LEU A 20 -15.67 3.36 1.51
C LEU A 20 -16.10 2.06 2.23
N ASP A 21 -17.41 1.84 2.33
CA ASP A 21 -18.00 0.65 2.91
C ASP A 21 -18.71 -0.18 1.85
N ASN A 22 -18.89 -1.50 2.13
CA ASN A 22 -19.71 -2.41 1.32
C ASN A 22 -19.30 -2.46 -0.17
N PHE A 23 -18.02 -2.73 -0.44
CA PHE A 23 -17.52 -2.96 -1.80
C PHE A 23 -16.50 -4.09 -1.84
N THR A 24 -16.29 -4.63 -3.04
CA THR A 24 -15.31 -5.69 -3.30
C THR A 24 -14.10 -5.11 -4.01
N ILE A 25 -12.90 -5.29 -3.45
CA ILE A 25 -11.63 -4.87 -4.04
C ILE A 25 -10.75 -6.09 -4.36
N GLY A 26 -10.28 -6.18 -5.60
CA GLY A 26 -9.26 -7.12 -6.04
C GLY A 26 -7.88 -6.47 -6.01
N PHE A 27 -6.92 -7.06 -5.31
CA PHE A 27 -5.51 -6.70 -5.40
C PHE A 27 -4.82 -7.68 -6.33
N CYS A 28 -4.18 -7.18 -7.39
CA CYS A 28 -3.61 -8.01 -8.43
C CYS A 28 -2.12 -7.73 -8.65
N GLY A 29 -1.30 -8.79 -8.71
CA GLY A 29 0.12 -8.76 -8.99
C GLY A 29 1.00 -9.07 -7.79
N ASP A 30 1.95 -8.19 -7.43
CA ASP A 30 2.87 -8.41 -6.32
C ASP A 30 2.22 -8.07 -4.96
N LEU A 31 1.62 -9.07 -4.32
CA LEU A 31 1.03 -8.92 -3.00
C LEU A 31 2.03 -9.22 -1.87
N LYS A 32 3.14 -9.90 -2.19
CA LYS A 32 4.17 -10.29 -1.22
C LYS A 32 5.00 -9.09 -0.75
N PHE A 33 5.45 -8.26 -1.67
CA PHE A 33 6.35 -7.13 -1.39
C PHE A 33 5.65 -5.77 -1.54
N GLY A 34 4.39 -5.76 -1.99
CA GLY A 34 3.61 -4.57 -2.31
C GLY A 34 3.25 -3.73 -1.08
N ARG A 35 4.13 -2.81 -0.64
CA ARG A 35 3.89 -1.92 0.52
C ARG A 35 2.60 -1.11 0.41
N THR A 36 2.17 -0.77 -0.79
CA THR A 36 0.92 -0.06 -1.06
C THR A 36 -0.28 -0.95 -0.76
N VAL A 37 -0.23 -2.21 -1.20
CA VAL A 37 -1.25 -3.24 -0.93
C VAL A 37 -1.40 -3.46 0.58
N HIS A 38 -0.30 -3.76 1.28
CA HIS A 38 -0.32 -4.00 2.73
C HIS A 38 -0.91 -2.82 3.50
N SER A 39 -0.52 -1.60 3.12
CA SER A 39 -1.01 -0.39 3.78
C SER A 39 -2.49 -0.13 3.50
N LEU A 40 -2.95 -0.39 2.27
CA LEU A 40 -4.34 -0.19 1.90
C LEU A 40 -5.25 -1.24 2.55
N ILE A 41 -4.87 -2.52 2.55
CA ILE A 41 -5.63 -3.57 3.27
C ILE A 41 -5.77 -3.20 4.75
N LYS A 42 -4.68 -2.78 5.40
CA LYS A 42 -4.72 -2.33 6.81
C LYS A 42 -5.62 -1.11 7.02
N ALA A 43 -5.70 -0.20 6.07
CA ALA A 43 -6.61 0.94 6.17
C ALA A 43 -8.06 0.55 5.95
N LEU A 44 -8.32 -0.33 4.98
CA LEU A 44 -9.65 -0.84 4.65
C LEU A 44 -10.26 -1.69 5.76
N SER A 45 -9.44 -2.31 6.62
CA SER A 45 -9.94 -3.06 7.79
C SER A 45 -10.74 -2.21 8.80
N ARG A 46 -10.72 -0.88 8.65
CA ARG A 46 -11.49 0.07 9.47
C ARG A 46 -12.90 0.35 8.91
N TYR A 47 -13.20 -0.14 7.71
CA TYR A 47 -14.47 0.09 7.01
C TYR A 47 -15.30 -1.18 6.97
N GLN A 48 -16.62 -1.04 7.06
CA GLN A 48 -17.52 -2.18 7.15
C GLN A 48 -17.84 -2.78 5.78
N GLY A 49 -17.99 -4.10 5.73
CA GLY A 49 -18.45 -4.82 4.54
C GLY A 49 -17.51 -4.75 3.34
N VAL A 50 -16.23 -4.43 3.54
CA VAL A 50 -15.21 -4.52 2.50
C VAL A 50 -14.79 -5.98 2.33
N LYS A 51 -14.88 -6.48 1.08
CA LYS A 51 -14.41 -7.81 0.70
C LYS A 51 -13.13 -7.67 -0.11
N VAL A 52 -12.12 -8.44 0.27
CA VAL A 52 -10.80 -8.41 -0.38
C VAL A 52 -10.62 -9.68 -1.22
N ILE A 53 -10.25 -9.52 -2.49
CA ILE A 53 -9.84 -10.63 -3.35
C ILE A 53 -8.36 -10.46 -3.67
N LEU A 54 -7.57 -11.48 -3.39
CA LEU A 54 -6.12 -11.51 -3.56
C LEU A 54 -5.80 -12.33 -4.82
N ILE A 55 -5.34 -11.64 -5.88
CA ILE A 55 -5.12 -12.20 -7.20
C ILE A 55 -3.62 -12.24 -7.45
N ALA A 56 -2.99 -13.38 -7.20
CA ALA A 56 -1.54 -13.51 -7.32
C ALA A 56 -1.13 -14.97 -7.54
N PRO A 57 0.00 -15.23 -8.24
CA PRO A 57 0.60 -16.55 -8.28
C PRO A 57 1.14 -16.90 -6.89
N GLU A 58 1.43 -18.18 -6.66
CA GLU A 58 1.90 -18.70 -5.36
C GLU A 58 3.11 -17.91 -4.82
N GLU A 59 4.05 -17.56 -5.69
CA GLU A 59 5.29 -16.87 -5.34
C GLU A 59 5.08 -15.43 -4.84
N LEU A 60 3.96 -14.81 -5.24
CA LEU A 60 3.64 -13.40 -4.95
C LEU A 60 2.42 -13.22 -4.03
N GLN A 61 1.94 -14.28 -3.40
CA GLN A 61 0.81 -14.23 -2.47
C GLN A 61 1.06 -13.32 -1.27
N LEU A 62 -0.03 -12.83 -0.70
CA LEU A 62 0.01 -12.01 0.51
C LEU A 62 0.67 -12.79 1.66
N PRO A 63 1.66 -12.21 2.36
CA PRO A 63 2.36 -12.90 3.45
C PRO A 63 1.42 -13.32 4.58
N ALA A 64 1.72 -14.47 5.20
CA ALA A 64 0.91 -15.04 6.29
C ALA A 64 0.66 -14.05 7.43
N TYR A 65 1.69 -13.26 7.83
CA TYR A 65 1.52 -12.26 8.90
C TYR A 65 0.47 -11.20 8.56
N MET A 66 0.35 -10.80 7.28
CA MET A 66 -0.69 -9.86 6.85
C MET A 66 -2.08 -10.49 6.90
N LYS A 67 -2.20 -11.78 6.55
CA LYS A 67 -3.46 -12.51 6.65
C LYS A 67 -3.92 -12.59 8.12
N TYR A 68 -3.05 -13.02 9.02
CA TYR A 68 -3.39 -13.21 10.44
C TYR A 68 -3.51 -11.90 11.21
N GLU A 69 -2.51 -11.01 11.12
CA GLU A 69 -2.46 -9.81 11.95
C GLU A 69 -3.41 -8.71 11.48
N VAL A 70 -3.80 -8.72 10.20
CA VAL A 70 -4.69 -7.70 9.65
C VAL A 70 -6.03 -8.29 9.26
N CYS A 71 -6.08 -9.25 8.33
CA CYS A 71 -7.36 -9.73 7.83
C CYS A 71 -8.14 -10.47 8.94
N ASP A 72 -7.56 -11.49 9.54
CA ASP A 72 -8.26 -12.30 10.55
C ASP A 72 -8.52 -11.50 11.83
N ARG A 73 -7.53 -10.74 12.29
CA ARG A 73 -7.64 -9.94 13.53
C ARG A 73 -8.71 -8.86 13.46
N TYR A 74 -8.91 -8.25 12.30
CA TYR A 74 -9.91 -7.18 12.10
C TYR A 74 -11.16 -7.66 11.36
N GLY A 75 -11.30 -8.96 11.11
CA GLY A 75 -12.48 -9.54 10.48
C GLY A 75 -12.66 -9.12 9.01
N VAL A 76 -11.58 -8.86 8.29
CA VAL A 76 -11.62 -8.55 6.85
C VAL A 76 -11.86 -9.86 6.09
N SER A 77 -13.00 -9.98 5.41
CA SER A 77 -13.25 -11.12 4.52
C SER A 77 -12.30 -11.09 3.34
N TYR A 78 -11.53 -12.14 3.12
CA TYR A 78 -10.66 -12.26 1.96
C TYR A 78 -10.77 -13.65 1.30
N ARG A 79 -10.44 -13.68 0.01
CA ARG A 79 -10.35 -14.90 -0.83
C ARG A 79 -9.12 -14.78 -1.73
N GLU A 80 -8.40 -15.88 -1.90
CA GLU A 80 -7.25 -15.98 -2.82
C GLU A 80 -7.68 -16.65 -4.12
N VAL A 81 -7.20 -16.14 -5.24
CA VAL A 81 -7.47 -16.66 -6.58
C VAL A 81 -6.21 -16.55 -7.44
N GLU A 82 -6.11 -17.42 -8.45
CA GLU A 82 -4.96 -17.44 -9.33
C GLU A 82 -5.15 -16.62 -10.61
N THR A 83 -6.40 -16.39 -11.02
CA THR A 83 -6.69 -15.67 -12.26
C THR A 83 -7.56 -14.44 -12.01
N MET A 84 -7.31 -13.39 -12.79
CA MET A 84 -8.10 -12.16 -12.74
C MET A 84 -9.49 -12.37 -13.31
N GLU A 85 -9.58 -13.15 -14.38
CA GLU A 85 -10.76 -13.34 -15.21
C GLU A 85 -11.95 -13.90 -14.42
N GLU A 86 -11.69 -14.82 -13.48
CA GLU A 86 -12.76 -15.45 -12.69
C GLU A 86 -13.45 -14.49 -11.71
N VAL A 87 -12.79 -13.37 -11.33
CA VAL A 87 -13.29 -12.45 -10.31
C VAL A 87 -13.68 -11.08 -10.87
N MET A 88 -13.31 -10.74 -12.11
CA MET A 88 -13.65 -9.44 -12.72
C MET A 88 -15.13 -9.06 -12.60
N PRO A 89 -16.11 -10.01 -12.78
CA PRO A 89 -17.53 -9.68 -12.63
C PRO A 89 -17.96 -9.30 -11.21
N GLU A 90 -17.15 -9.62 -10.18
CA GLU A 90 -17.47 -9.34 -8.79
C GLU A 90 -16.91 -8.01 -8.30
N LEU A 91 -15.83 -7.52 -8.94
CA LEU A 91 -15.06 -6.39 -8.44
C LEU A 91 -15.79 -5.06 -8.59
N ASP A 92 -15.71 -4.23 -7.56
CA ASP A 92 -16.02 -2.80 -7.62
C ASP A 92 -14.72 -1.98 -7.83
N VAL A 93 -13.59 -2.48 -7.34
CA VAL A 93 -12.25 -1.90 -7.51
C VAL A 93 -11.27 -3.00 -7.89
N LEU A 94 -10.48 -2.76 -8.94
CA LEU A 94 -9.30 -3.55 -9.27
C LEU A 94 -8.06 -2.71 -9.01
N TYR A 95 -7.24 -3.12 -8.04
CA TYR A 95 -5.98 -2.46 -7.68
C TYR A 95 -4.81 -3.26 -8.26
N MET A 96 -4.22 -2.73 -9.33
CA MET A 96 -3.10 -3.37 -10.03
C MET A 96 -1.78 -2.96 -9.40
N THR A 97 -0.82 -3.90 -9.37
CA THR A 97 0.56 -3.64 -8.92
C THR A 97 1.58 -4.18 -9.90
N ARG A 98 2.72 -3.53 -9.96
CA ARG A 98 3.86 -3.99 -10.77
C ARG A 98 4.60 -5.12 -10.06
N VAL A 99 4.96 -6.16 -10.80
CA VAL A 99 5.92 -7.17 -10.34
C VAL A 99 7.33 -6.58 -10.42
N GLN A 100 8.04 -6.50 -9.29
CA GLN A 100 9.34 -5.83 -9.17
C GLN A 100 10.48 -6.85 -9.29
N LYS A 101 11.23 -6.81 -10.41
CA LYS A 101 12.37 -7.72 -10.67
C LYS A 101 13.41 -7.71 -9.54
N GLU A 102 13.69 -6.54 -9.01
CA GLU A 102 14.66 -6.33 -7.94
C GLU A 102 14.34 -7.02 -6.60
N ARG A 103 13.17 -7.64 -6.49
CA ARG A 103 12.71 -8.36 -5.30
C ARG A 103 12.93 -9.87 -5.38
N PHE A 104 13.25 -10.38 -6.57
CA PHE A 104 13.48 -11.80 -6.78
C PHE A 104 14.98 -12.12 -6.62
N LEU A 105 15.27 -13.20 -5.91
CA LEU A 105 16.63 -13.72 -5.77
C LEU A 105 17.04 -14.54 -7.00
N ASP A 106 16.06 -15.18 -7.64
CA ASP A 106 16.21 -15.95 -8.87
C ASP A 106 15.51 -15.28 -10.04
N GLU A 107 16.26 -14.98 -11.09
CA GLU A 107 15.74 -14.36 -12.32
C GLU A 107 14.72 -15.26 -13.03
N SER A 108 14.85 -16.59 -12.90
CA SER A 108 13.91 -17.53 -13.50
C SER A 108 12.53 -17.48 -12.86
N GLU A 109 12.43 -17.21 -11.57
CA GLU A 109 11.14 -16.99 -10.88
C GLU A 109 10.46 -15.73 -11.40
N PHE A 110 11.23 -14.65 -11.55
CA PHE A 110 10.68 -13.40 -12.11
C PHE A 110 10.16 -13.59 -13.54
N GLU A 111 10.92 -14.27 -14.40
CA GLU A 111 10.51 -14.52 -15.79
C GLU A 111 9.20 -15.31 -15.90
N ARG A 112 8.92 -16.24 -14.96
CA ARG A 112 7.66 -16.99 -14.92
C ARG A 112 6.45 -16.14 -14.60
N VAL A 113 6.61 -15.11 -13.77
CA VAL A 113 5.47 -14.36 -13.20
C VAL A 113 5.30 -12.95 -13.76
N LYS A 114 6.30 -12.41 -14.47
CA LYS A 114 6.30 -11.00 -14.93
C LYS A 114 5.11 -10.63 -15.82
N ASP A 115 4.60 -11.58 -16.60
CA ASP A 115 3.50 -11.37 -17.56
C ASP A 115 2.18 -12.05 -17.14
N SER A 116 2.13 -12.63 -15.93
CA SER A 116 0.97 -13.42 -15.47
C SER A 116 -0.31 -12.60 -15.33
N PHE A 117 -0.18 -11.30 -15.02
CA PHE A 117 -1.33 -10.46 -14.69
C PHE A 117 -1.33 -9.17 -15.52
N VAL A 118 -1.51 -9.31 -16.82
CA VAL A 118 -1.65 -8.16 -17.73
C VAL A 118 -3.13 -7.84 -17.92
N LEU A 119 -3.53 -6.61 -17.59
CA LEU A 119 -4.86 -6.08 -17.86
C LEU A 119 -4.92 -5.52 -19.28
N ASN A 120 -5.87 -6.01 -20.06
CA ASN A 120 -6.14 -5.59 -21.44
C ASN A 120 -7.64 -5.31 -21.67
N ALA A 121 -8.01 -4.85 -22.86
CA ALA A 121 -9.38 -4.51 -23.20
C ALA A 121 -10.34 -5.72 -23.12
N ASP A 122 -9.86 -6.93 -23.41
CA ASP A 122 -10.72 -8.13 -23.36
C ASP A 122 -11.08 -8.49 -21.92
N LYS A 123 -10.13 -8.41 -20.98
CA LYS A 123 -10.40 -8.58 -19.56
C LYS A 123 -11.33 -7.50 -19.02
N MET A 124 -11.19 -6.26 -19.50
CA MET A 124 -12.09 -5.16 -19.12
C MET A 124 -13.55 -5.41 -19.52
N LYS A 125 -13.82 -6.20 -20.56
CA LYS A 125 -15.20 -6.59 -20.97
C LYS A 125 -15.88 -7.49 -19.93
N LEU A 126 -15.13 -8.23 -19.12
CA LEU A 126 -15.65 -9.10 -18.06
C LEU A 126 -16.05 -8.31 -16.81
N ALA A 127 -15.56 -7.10 -16.67
CA ALA A 127 -15.76 -6.28 -15.48
C ALA A 127 -17.13 -5.60 -15.45
N LYS A 128 -17.59 -5.26 -14.22
CA LYS A 128 -18.77 -4.41 -14.05
C LYS A 128 -18.61 -3.08 -14.79
N GLU A 129 -19.69 -2.53 -15.28
CA GLU A 129 -19.74 -1.21 -15.93
C GLU A 129 -19.15 -0.09 -15.05
N LYS A 130 -19.37 -0.17 -13.74
CA LYS A 130 -18.90 0.82 -12.75
C LYS A 130 -17.67 0.37 -11.96
N MET A 131 -16.98 -0.69 -12.39
CA MET A 131 -15.72 -1.06 -11.76
C MET A 131 -14.68 0.05 -11.96
N VAL A 132 -13.76 0.20 -11.01
CA VAL A 132 -12.70 1.21 -11.05
C VAL A 132 -11.34 0.51 -11.05
N VAL A 133 -10.47 0.89 -11.98
CA VAL A 133 -9.08 0.39 -12.03
C VAL A 133 -8.14 1.41 -11.40
N LEU A 134 -7.39 0.97 -10.39
CA LEU A 134 -6.38 1.75 -9.68
C LEU A 134 -4.99 1.17 -9.89
N HIS A 135 -3.98 2.03 -9.88
CA HIS A 135 -2.56 1.66 -9.93
C HIS A 135 -1.71 2.78 -9.33
N PRO A 136 -0.77 2.50 -8.41
CA PRO A 136 0.05 3.55 -7.79
C PRO A 136 1.04 4.23 -8.73
N LEU A 137 1.21 3.72 -9.97
CA LEU A 137 2.16 4.15 -10.99
C LEU A 137 3.62 4.28 -10.45
N PRO A 138 4.65 4.21 -11.30
CA PRO A 138 4.56 3.95 -12.74
C PRO A 138 4.23 2.48 -13.06
N ARG A 139 3.55 2.26 -14.19
CA ARG A 139 3.33 0.92 -14.75
C ARG A 139 4.40 0.62 -15.82
N VAL A 140 4.56 -0.68 -16.13
CA VAL A 140 5.41 -1.16 -17.24
C VAL A 140 4.51 -1.86 -18.28
N ASN A 141 4.14 -3.11 -18.05
CA ASN A 141 3.33 -3.95 -18.96
C ASN A 141 2.07 -4.51 -18.29
N GLU A 142 1.90 -4.34 -16.99
CA GLU A 142 0.78 -4.89 -16.22
C GLU A 142 -0.58 -4.28 -16.57
N ILE A 143 -0.60 -3.11 -17.23
CA ILE A 143 -1.80 -2.52 -17.84
C ILE A 143 -1.43 -2.06 -19.24
N LEU A 144 -2.09 -2.58 -20.26
CA LEU A 144 -1.86 -2.18 -21.65
C LEU A 144 -2.43 -0.78 -21.93
N LYS A 145 -1.81 -0.07 -22.88
CA LYS A 145 -2.21 1.31 -23.23
C LYS A 145 -3.65 1.44 -23.69
N GLU A 146 -4.18 0.40 -24.31
CA GLU A 146 -5.58 0.40 -24.78
C GLU A 146 -6.61 0.54 -23.64
N VAL A 147 -6.20 0.26 -22.38
CA VAL A 147 -7.05 0.44 -21.20
C VAL A 147 -7.11 1.91 -20.77
N ASP A 148 -6.17 2.75 -21.23
CA ASP A 148 -6.12 4.18 -20.82
C ASP A 148 -7.36 4.97 -21.26
N ASP A 149 -7.97 4.59 -22.37
CA ASP A 149 -9.16 5.24 -22.91
C ASP A 149 -10.47 4.73 -22.28
N ASP A 150 -10.41 3.67 -21.47
CA ASP A 150 -11.58 3.16 -20.75
C ASP A 150 -11.92 4.11 -19.56
N PRO A 151 -13.18 4.61 -19.45
CA PRO A 151 -13.58 5.53 -18.39
C PRO A 151 -13.39 4.96 -16.98
N ARG A 152 -13.31 3.64 -16.83
CA ARG A 152 -13.05 2.93 -15.59
C ARG A 152 -11.58 2.99 -15.18
N ALA A 153 -10.65 3.37 -16.07
CA ALA A 153 -9.23 3.58 -15.78
C ALA A 153 -9.05 4.85 -14.94
N ALA A 154 -8.99 4.71 -13.63
CA ALA A 154 -8.91 5.84 -12.71
C ALA A 154 -7.49 6.14 -12.21
N TYR A 155 -6.48 5.40 -12.60
CA TYR A 155 -5.11 5.54 -12.06
C TYR A 155 -4.47 6.90 -12.36
N PHE A 156 -4.82 7.60 -13.45
CA PHE A 156 -4.36 8.98 -13.66
C PHE A 156 -5.07 9.97 -12.73
N ARG A 157 -6.38 9.80 -12.54
CA ARG A 157 -7.14 10.59 -11.54
C ARG A 157 -6.66 10.30 -10.12
N GLN A 158 -6.23 9.05 -9.85
CA GLN A 158 -5.60 8.67 -8.57
C GLN A 158 -4.31 9.45 -8.32
N VAL A 159 -3.43 9.60 -9.32
CA VAL A 159 -2.21 10.42 -9.19
C VAL A 159 -2.54 11.88 -8.90
N GLU A 160 -3.54 12.44 -9.58
CA GLU A 160 -4.01 13.81 -9.33
C GLU A 160 -4.56 13.95 -7.90
N ASN A 161 -5.36 12.99 -7.44
CA ASN A 161 -5.83 12.94 -6.05
C ASN A 161 -4.68 12.92 -5.04
N GLY A 162 -3.56 12.26 -5.40
CA GLY A 162 -2.35 12.23 -4.58
C GLY A 162 -1.74 13.61 -4.32
N LYS A 163 -1.83 14.53 -5.29
CA LYS A 163 -1.44 15.92 -5.12
C LYS A 163 -2.30 16.59 -4.03
N TYR A 164 -3.61 16.51 -4.16
CA TYR A 164 -4.53 17.13 -3.21
C TYR A 164 -4.41 16.55 -1.79
N VAL A 165 -4.26 15.23 -1.68
CA VAL A 165 -4.04 14.56 -0.39
C VAL A 165 -2.79 15.08 0.30
N ARG A 166 -1.67 15.20 -0.42
CA ARG A 166 -0.41 15.68 0.16
C ARG A 166 -0.52 17.14 0.58
N MET A 167 -1.17 17.99 -0.23
CA MET A 167 -1.43 19.40 0.13
C MET A 167 -2.28 19.48 1.41
N ALA A 168 -3.39 18.73 1.48
CA ALA A 168 -4.27 18.72 2.65
C ALA A 168 -3.56 18.21 3.90
N LEU A 169 -2.71 17.17 3.77
CA LEU A 169 -1.94 16.62 4.87
C LEU A 169 -0.94 17.64 5.41
N ILE A 170 -0.20 18.34 4.54
CA ILE A 170 0.75 19.38 4.93
C ILE A 170 0.03 20.52 5.67
N LEU A 171 -1.09 21.01 5.11
CA LEU A 171 -1.88 22.07 5.76
C LEU A 171 -2.36 21.62 7.15
N LYS A 172 -2.87 20.39 7.26
CA LYS A 172 -3.35 19.86 8.54
C LYS A 172 -2.24 19.73 9.57
N LEU A 173 -1.04 19.27 9.17
CA LEU A 173 0.13 19.20 10.06
C LEU A 173 0.58 20.58 10.51
N LEU A 174 0.56 21.58 9.63
CA LEU A 174 0.88 22.97 9.99
C LEU A 174 -0.15 23.56 10.94
N ASP A 175 -1.43 23.28 10.75
CA ASP A 175 -2.49 23.73 11.66
C ASP A 175 -2.34 23.10 13.05
N TRP A 176 -2.02 21.81 13.13
CA TRP A 176 -1.75 21.15 14.41
C TRP A 176 -0.52 21.72 15.11
N ALA A 177 0.56 21.95 14.36
CA ALA A 177 1.77 22.54 14.93
C ALA A 177 1.56 23.99 15.43
N LYS A 178 0.65 24.75 14.81
CA LYS A 178 0.25 26.09 15.29
C LYS A 178 -0.64 26.03 16.54
N ALA A 179 -1.56 25.04 16.56
CA ALA A 179 -2.51 24.89 17.67
C ALA A 179 -1.83 24.44 18.96
N ASP A 180 -0.79 23.62 18.86
CA ASP A 180 0.02 23.18 20.01
C ASP A 180 1.51 23.15 19.63
N PRO A 181 2.24 24.24 19.89
CA PRO A 181 3.68 24.31 19.63
C PRO A 181 4.51 23.32 20.46
N SER A 182 3.93 22.72 21.50
CA SER A 182 4.58 21.68 22.30
C SER A 182 4.56 20.31 21.67
N ILE A 183 3.68 20.10 20.68
CA ILE A 183 3.67 18.87 19.88
C ILE A 183 4.90 18.86 18.95
N LYS A 184 6.03 18.46 19.51
CA LYS A 184 7.22 18.18 18.71
C LYS A 184 7.08 16.85 17.98
N TYR A 185 6.67 15.80 18.70
CA TYR A 185 6.37 14.45 18.17
C TYR A 185 5.42 13.74 19.15
N MET A 186 4.48 12.94 18.66
CA MET A 186 3.92 11.86 19.46
C MET A 186 4.91 10.69 19.37
N VAL A 187 5.89 10.70 20.24
CA VAL A 187 6.79 9.55 20.39
C VAL A 187 6.03 8.49 21.19
N PRO A 188 5.88 7.26 20.68
CA PRO A 188 5.31 6.16 21.46
C PRO A 188 6.09 5.96 22.75
N ASP A 189 5.42 5.51 23.83
CA ASP A 189 6.01 5.35 25.17
C ASP A 189 7.17 4.34 25.18
N ASP A 190 7.24 3.43 24.20
CA ASP A 190 8.30 2.45 24.02
C ASP A 190 9.51 2.96 23.22
N VAL A 191 9.50 4.25 22.82
CA VAL A 191 10.59 4.86 22.06
C VAL A 191 11.45 5.76 22.95
N GLU A 192 12.73 5.43 23.00
CA GLU A 192 13.76 6.23 23.69
C GLU A 192 14.23 7.37 22.79
N VAL A 193 14.28 8.60 23.31
CA VAL A 193 14.66 9.80 22.56
C VAL A 193 16.05 10.27 23.00
N ASN A 194 16.98 10.41 22.05
CA ASN A 194 18.35 10.92 22.24
C ASN A 194 19.19 10.15 23.28
N THR A 195 18.86 8.89 23.56
CA THR A 195 19.60 8.04 24.51
C THR A 195 20.79 7.33 23.88
N HIS A 196 20.73 7.12 22.55
CA HIS A 196 21.72 6.36 21.79
C HIS A 196 22.06 7.06 20.48
N ARG A 197 23.14 6.60 19.82
CA ARG A 197 23.53 7.01 18.49
C ARG A 197 23.32 5.87 17.50
N CYS A 198 22.88 6.20 16.28
CA CYS A 198 22.70 5.19 15.24
C CYS A 198 24.06 4.78 14.64
N SER A 199 24.31 3.46 14.53
CA SER A 199 25.53 2.93 13.88
C SER A 199 25.61 3.21 12.38
N ASN A 200 24.47 3.43 11.71
CA ASN A 200 24.44 3.77 10.30
C ASN A 200 24.77 5.25 10.08
N ARG A 201 25.99 5.53 9.60
CA ARG A 201 26.47 6.89 9.34
C ARG A 201 25.61 7.69 8.35
N LYS A 202 24.81 7.02 7.51
CA LYS A 202 23.89 7.63 6.54
C LYS A 202 22.46 7.78 7.07
N CYS A 203 22.21 7.41 8.34
CA CYS A 203 20.91 7.60 8.93
C CYS A 203 20.57 9.08 9.07
N ILE A 204 19.30 9.43 8.86
CA ILE A 204 18.81 10.80 9.02
C ILE A 204 19.17 11.40 10.38
N SER A 205 19.14 10.61 11.46
CA SER A 205 19.55 11.04 12.82
C SER A 205 21.04 11.38 12.96
N ASN A 206 21.88 11.00 12.00
CA ASN A 206 23.31 11.35 11.96
C ASN A 206 23.64 12.45 10.93
N VAL A 207 22.73 12.74 10.00
CA VAL A 207 22.96 13.67 8.86
C VAL A 207 22.19 14.96 9.02
N GLU A 208 21.04 14.91 9.71
CA GLU A 208 20.16 16.06 9.92
C GLU A 208 19.99 16.35 11.43
N ASN A 209 19.59 17.58 11.76
CA ASN A 209 19.32 17.98 13.13
C ASN A 209 17.93 17.52 13.56
N VAL A 210 17.78 16.21 13.75
CA VAL A 210 16.55 15.58 14.24
C VAL A 210 16.86 14.73 15.47
N ASP A 211 15.85 14.52 16.32
CA ASP A 211 16.00 13.65 17.49
C ASP A 211 16.34 12.22 17.08
N SER A 212 17.28 11.59 17.76
CA SER A 212 17.59 10.17 17.62
C SER A 212 16.54 9.34 18.34
N LEU A 213 15.80 8.50 17.62
CA LEU A 213 14.72 7.68 18.13
C LEU A 213 15.11 6.20 18.10
N PHE A 214 14.95 5.51 19.24
CA PHE A 214 15.30 4.11 19.39
C PHE A 214 14.18 3.33 20.06
N ARG A 215 14.06 2.05 19.72
CA ARG A 215 13.16 1.10 20.38
C ARG A 215 13.86 -0.23 20.59
N LYS A 216 13.43 -0.97 21.60
CA LYS A 216 13.88 -2.34 21.83
C LYS A 216 13.06 -3.33 20.99
N ASP A 217 13.73 -4.28 20.37
CA ASP A 217 13.09 -5.44 19.78
C ASP A 217 12.74 -6.50 20.84
N GLU A 218 12.14 -7.61 20.42
CA GLU A 218 11.77 -8.73 21.30
C GLU A 218 12.97 -9.41 21.97
N GLU A 219 14.16 -9.26 21.39
CA GLU A 219 15.42 -9.79 21.90
C GLU A 219 16.15 -8.78 22.82
N GLY A 220 15.61 -7.59 22.99
CA GLY A 220 16.18 -6.50 23.80
C GLY A 220 17.26 -5.69 23.08
N ASN A 221 17.49 -5.87 21.78
CA ASN A 221 18.41 -5.02 21.02
C ASN A 221 17.80 -3.64 20.83
N CYS A 222 18.60 -2.59 21.00
CA CYS A 222 18.20 -1.23 20.76
C CYS A 222 18.36 -0.90 19.26
N LEU A 223 17.26 -0.63 18.57
CA LEU A 223 17.20 -0.38 17.13
C LEU A 223 16.76 1.05 16.83
N CYS A 224 17.42 1.68 15.86
CA CYS A 224 17.03 2.98 15.35
C CYS A 224 15.66 2.94 14.66
N VAL A 225 14.72 3.79 15.07
CA VAL A 225 13.36 3.86 14.50
C VAL A 225 13.36 4.26 13.02
N TYR A 226 14.36 5.00 12.56
CA TYR A 226 14.44 5.47 11.17
C TYR A 226 14.98 4.42 10.18
N CYS A 227 15.97 3.64 10.59
CA CYS A 227 16.69 2.75 9.66
C CYS A 227 16.90 1.34 10.18
N GLU A 228 16.41 1.02 11.38
CA GLU A 228 16.47 -0.29 12.04
C GLU A 228 17.91 -0.80 12.31
N SER A 229 18.92 0.03 12.14
CA SER A 229 20.29 -0.29 12.52
C SER A 229 20.44 -0.27 14.04
N LYS A 230 21.36 -1.10 14.57
CA LYS A 230 21.64 -1.14 16.02
C LYS A 230 22.16 0.20 16.54
N ALA A 231 21.88 0.46 17.81
CA ALA A 231 22.46 1.56 18.56
C ALA A 231 23.96 1.33 18.82
N VAL A 232 24.72 2.40 18.96
CA VAL A 232 26.10 2.47 19.46
C VAL A 232 26.19 3.47 20.60
#